data_ffcada6c494dfc6d4a7eb3c7871379df
#
_entry.id   ffcada6c494dfc6d4a7eb3c7871379df
#
_cell.length_a   1.000
_cell.length_b   1.000
_cell.length_c   1.000
_cell.angle_alpha   90.00
_cell.angle_beta   90.00
_cell.angle_gamma   90.00
#
_symmetry.space_group_name_H-M   'P 1'
#
loop_
_entity.id
_entity.type
_entity.pdbx_description
1 polymer ?
#
loop_
_entity_poly.entity_id
_entity_poly.type
_entity_poly.pdbx_seq_one_letter_code
_entity_poly.pdbx_strand_id
1 'polypeptide(L)'
;MSRSRASYIASGCIRVAALPLSERLKAIFEGITAVVNEHSPNKVAVEKVFMSKNPDSAIKLGQARGAAIVACANHDLPIFEYSATQIKQAIVGRGHADKHQIQHMVNALLSVDESQADAADALATAVCHGHTADGIAALAVQESRQGRRRRSER
;
A
#
# COMPACT_ATOMS: atom_id res chain seq x y z
N MET A 1 -6.02 -21.19 14.49
CA MET A 1 -6.15 -19.74 14.20
C MET A 1 -5.87 -19.54 12.71
N SER A 2 -6.91 -19.24 11.96
CA SER A 2 -6.77 -18.93 10.53
C SER A 2 -6.03 -17.60 10.40
N ARG A 3 -4.78 -17.60 9.92
CA ARG A 3 -4.16 -16.39 9.39
C ARG A 3 -5.04 -15.96 8.22
N SER A 4 -5.61 -14.77 8.26
CA SER A 4 -6.33 -14.21 7.14
C SER A 4 -5.37 -14.17 5.96
N ARG A 5 -5.66 -14.95 4.95
CA ARG A 5 -4.81 -15.12 3.78
C ARG A 5 -5.09 -13.94 2.84
N ALA A 6 -4.06 -13.18 2.48
CA ALA A 6 -4.20 -12.16 1.45
C ALA A 6 -4.66 -12.80 0.14
N SER A 7 -5.63 -12.20 -0.51
CA SER A 7 -6.15 -12.64 -1.81
C SER A 7 -5.95 -11.56 -2.85
N TYR A 8 -5.43 -11.95 -4.01
CA TYR A 8 -5.25 -11.04 -5.13
C TYR A 8 -6.60 -10.73 -5.79
N ILE A 9 -6.84 -9.44 -6.07
CA ILE A 9 -8.01 -8.97 -6.82
C ILE A 9 -7.57 -8.46 -8.18
N ALA A 10 -6.71 -7.43 -8.21
CA ALA A 10 -6.22 -6.82 -9.44
C ALA A 10 -4.94 -6.03 -9.19
N SER A 11 -4.17 -5.82 -10.24
CA SER A 11 -3.03 -4.91 -10.27
C SER A 11 -2.85 -4.34 -11.68
N GLY A 12 -2.10 -3.26 -11.79
CA GLY A 12 -1.81 -2.64 -13.08
C GLY A 12 -1.00 -1.36 -12.93
N CYS A 13 -0.77 -0.69 -14.03
CA CYS A 13 -0.03 0.57 -14.11
C CYS A 13 -0.81 1.61 -14.88
N ILE A 14 -0.77 2.86 -14.41
CA ILE A 14 -1.27 4.02 -15.14
C ILE A 14 -0.08 4.66 -15.84
N ARG A 15 -0.04 4.58 -17.18
CA ARG A 15 1.07 5.06 -18.00
C ARG A 15 0.89 6.52 -18.38
N VAL A 16 1.81 7.38 -17.93
CA VAL A 16 1.69 8.84 -18.09
C VAL A 16 2.97 9.54 -18.55
N ALA A 17 4.05 8.80 -18.80
CA ALA A 17 5.39 9.36 -19.02
C ALA A 17 5.48 10.38 -20.16
N ALA A 18 4.71 10.21 -21.24
CA ALA A 18 4.74 11.07 -22.42
C ALA A 18 3.82 12.30 -22.32
N LEU A 19 3.07 12.46 -21.25
CA LEU A 19 2.09 13.54 -21.11
C LEU A 19 2.69 14.78 -20.44
N PRO A 20 2.23 16.00 -20.79
CA PRO A 20 2.51 17.22 -20.04
C PRO A 20 2.04 17.11 -18.60
N LEU A 21 2.59 17.91 -17.68
CA LEU A 21 2.34 17.80 -16.24
C LEU A 21 0.85 17.76 -15.88
N SER A 22 0.06 18.73 -16.35
CA SER A 22 -1.38 18.80 -16.00
C SER A 22 -2.16 17.59 -16.49
N GLU A 23 -1.89 17.15 -17.71
CA GLU A 23 -2.52 15.96 -18.29
C GLU A 23 -2.09 14.67 -17.61
N ARG A 24 -0.82 14.61 -17.18
CA ARG A 24 -0.28 13.50 -16.40
C ARG A 24 -1.01 13.36 -15.07
N LEU A 25 -1.14 14.44 -14.32
CA LEU A 25 -1.82 14.42 -13.02
C LEU A 25 -3.32 14.12 -13.17
N LYS A 26 -3.95 14.66 -14.21
CA LYS A 26 -5.33 14.33 -14.56
C LYS A 26 -5.50 12.83 -14.87
N ALA A 27 -4.62 12.26 -15.67
CA ALA A 27 -4.68 10.82 -16.02
C ALA A 27 -4.49 9.92 -14.78
N ILE A 28 -3.62 10.31 -13.84
CA ILE A 28 -3.45 9.59 -12.57
C ILE A 28 -4.74 9.68 -11.73
N PHE A 29 -5.30 10.87 -11.58
CA PHE A 29 -6.54 11.08 -10.86
C PHE A 29 -7.70 10.25 -11.43
N GLU A 30 -7.90 10.31 -12.73
CA GLU A 30 -8.95 9.57 -13.43
C GLU A 30 -8.72 8.05 -13.37
N GLY A 31 -7.48 7.60 -13.53
CA GLY A 31 -7.12 6.18 -13.47
C GLY A 31 -7.35 5.58 -12.09
N ILE A 32 -6.95 6.26 -11.03
CA ILE A 32 -7.22 5.84 -9.65
C ILE A 32 -8.72 5.86 -9.38
N THR A 33 -9.43 6.91 -9.81
CA THR A 33 -10.88 7.00 -9.66
C THR A 33 -11.59 5.81 -10.34
N ALA A 34 -11.17 5.43 -11.53
CA ALA A 34 -11.72 4.27 -12.24
C ALA A 34 -11.51 2.96 -11.46
N VAL A 35 -10.30 2.76 -10.91
CA VAL A 35 -10.00 1.58 -10.08
C VAL A 35 -10.85 1.54 -8.81
N VAL A 36 -11.02 2.67 -8.14
CA VAL A 36 -11.86 2.79 -6.94
C VAL A 36 -13.32 2.46 -7.27
N ASN A 37 -13.83 2.98 -8.37
CA ASN A 37 -15.22 2.71 -8.80
C ASN A 37 -15.43 1.24 -9.20
N GLU A 38 -14.45 0.62 -9.86
CA GLU A 38 -14.54 -0.76 -10.32
C GLU A 38 -14.48 -1.77 -9.16
N HIS A 39 -13.56 -1.56 -8.22
CA HIS A 39 -13.26 -2.56 -7.18
C HIS A 39 -13.82 -2.21 -5.80
N SER A 40 -14.31 -1.00 -5.59
CA SER A 40 -14.88 -0.53 -4.32
C SER A 40 -14.01 -0.87 -3.10
N PRO A 41 -12.72 -0.48 -3.06
CA PRO A 41 -11.88 -0.71 -1.90
C PRO A 41 -12.41 0.08 -0.71
N ASN A 42 -12.09 -0.36 0.50
CA ASN A 42 -12.48 0.34 1.72
C ASN A 42 -11.29 0.98 2.44
N LYS A 43 -10.06 0.74 1.99
CA LYS A 43 -8.81 1.33 2.53
C LYS A 43 -7.79 1.51 1.42
N VAL A 44 -6.89 2.46 1.63
CA VAL A 44 -5.80 2.77 0.71
C VAL A 44 -4.47 2.73 1.45
N ALA A 45 -3.50 2.02 0.90
CA ALA A 45 -2.13 2.04 1.36
C ALA A 45 -1.24 2.71 0.31
N VAL A 46 -0.36 3.59 0.76
CA VAL A 46 0.54 4.37 -0.10
C VAL A 46 1.96 4.29 0.45
N GLU A 47 2.93 4.08 -0.43
CA GLU A 47 4.34 4.16 -0.07
C GLU A 47 4.76 5.62 0.12
N LYS A 48 5.50 5.91 1.20
CA LYS A 48 6.09 7.23 1.43
C LYS A 48 7.19 7.51 0.41
N VAL A 49 7.18 8.73 -0.11
CA VAL A 49 8.25 9.23 -0.98
C VAL A 49 9.40 9.75 -0.12
N PHE A 50 10.62 9.27 -0.39
CA PHE A 50 11.83 9.85 0.15
C PHE A 50 12.54 10.72 -0.88
N MET A 51 13.31 11.71 -0.39
CA MET A 51 14.20 12.48 -1.25
C MET A 51 15.22 11.54 -1.90
N SER A 52 15.11 11.39 -3.21
CA SER A 52 16.12 10.70 -4.00
C SER A 52 17.32 11.62 -4.26
N LYS A 53 18.42 11.06 -4.79
CA LYS A 53 19.58 11.84 -5.24
C LYS A 53 19.26 12.83 -6.36
N ASN A 54 18.11 12.65 -7.04
CA ASN A 54 17.61 13.54 -8.09
C ASN A 54 16.37 14.29 -7.59
N PRO A 55 16.49 15.61 -7.28
CA PRO A 55 15.37 16.42 -6.82
C PRO A 55 14.18 16.49 -7.79
N ASP A 56 14.44 16.54 -9.11
CA ASP A 56 13.38 16.58 -10.12
C ASP A 56 12.51 15.33 -10.10
N SER A 57 13.13 14.16 -9.95
CA SER A 57 12.40 12.89 -9.82
C SER A 57 11.56 12.84 -8.55
N ALA A 58 12.07 13.35 -7.44
CA ALA A 58 11.35 13.43 -6.17
C ALA A 58 10.13 14.35 -6.28
N ILE A 59 10.25 15.51 -6.95
CA ILE A 59 9.15 16.45 -7.17
C ILE A 59 8.07 15.80 -8.05
N LYS A 60 8.44 15.20 -9.17
CA LYS A 60 7.50 14.52 -10.08
C LYS A 60 6.74 13.39 -9.37
N LEU A 61 7.44 12.60 -8.58
CA LEU A 61 6.84 11.51 -7.81
C LEU A 61 5.89 12.04 -6.73
N GLY A 62 6.26 13.13 -6.04
CA GLY A 62 5.41 13.81 -5.06
C GLY A 62 4.13 14.37 -5.68
N GLN A 63 4.21 14.96 -6.87
CA GLN A 63 3.05 15.45 -7.62
C GLN A 63 2.11 14.30 -8.02
N ALA A 64 2.65 13.22 -8.56
CA ALA A 64 1.88 12.03 -8.93
C ALA A 64 1.18 11.42 -7.70
N ARG A 65 1.91 11.31 -6.60
CA ARG A 65 1.41 10.84 -5.31
C ARG A 65 0.25 11.72 -4.80
N GLY A 66 0.38 13.02 -4.89
CA GLY A 66 -0.67 13.97 -4.50
C GLY A 66 -1.96 13.76 -5.30
N ALA A 67 -1.86 13.60 -6.62
CA ALA A 67 -3.01 13.32 -7.49
C ALA A 67 -3.70 11.99 -7.12
N ALA A 68 -2.94 10.93 -6.86
CA ALA A 68 -3.46 9.64 -6.43
C ALA A 68 -4.17 9.72 -5.06
N ILE A 69 -3.58 10.41 -4.09
CA ILE A 69 -4.16 10.59 -2.77
C ILE A 69 -5.47 11.38 -2.85
N VAL A 70 -5.52 12.47 -3.62
CA VAL A 70 -6.74 13.28 -3.79
C VAL A 70 -7.84 12.45 -4.43
N ALA A 71 -7.55 11.62 -5.42
CA ALA A 71 -8.52 10.71 -6.02
C ALA A 71 -9.15 9.77 -4.98
N CYS A 72 -8.34 9.19 -4.10
CA CYS A 72 -8.81 8.33 -3.01
C CYS A 72 -9.60 9.12 -1.95
N ALA A 73 -9.10 10.27 -1.53
CA ALA A 73 -9.75 11.13 -0.54
C ALA A 73 -11.11 11.64 -1.03
N ASN A 74 -11.26 11.88 -2.33
CA ASN A 74 -12.52 12.26 -2.95
C ASN A 74 -13.62 11.19 -2.84
N HIS A 75 -13.25 9.95 -2.53
CA HIS A 75 -14.15 8.84 -2.23
C HIS A 75 -14.23 8.51 -0.73
N ASP A 76 -13.78 9.42 0.12
CA ASP A 76 -13.76 9.27 1.59
C ASP A 76 -13.02 8.00 2.08
N LEU A 77 -12.03 7.54 1.34
CA LEU A 77 -11.23 6.37 1.70
C LEU A 77 -10.14 6.74 2.71
N PRO A 78 -10.00 6.00 3.82
CA PRO A 78 -8.89 6.18 4.74
C PRO A 78 -7.57 5.78 4.08
N ILE A 79 -6.54 6.61 4.28
CA ILE A 79 -5.24 6.46 3.63
C ILE A 79 -4.18 6.18 4.69
N PHE A 80 -3.43 5.10 4.48
CA PHE A 80 -2.33 4.65 5.35
C PHE A 80 -1.02 4.73 4.59
N GLU A 81 0.02 5.24 5.24
CA GLU A 81 1.33 5.46 4.63
C GLU A 81 2.39 4.55 5.24
N TYR A 82 3.23 3.97 4.39
CA TYR A 82 4.30 3.06 4.79
C TYR A 82 5.63 3.45 4.14
N SER A 83 6.72 3.39 4.90
CA SER A 83 8.06 3.57 4.36
C SER A 83 8.50 2.33 3.57
N ALA A 84 9.47 2.50 2.67
CA ALA A 84 10.08 1.39 1.95
C ALA A 84 10.64 0.32 2.91
N THR A 85 11.24 0.73 4.03
CA THR A 85 11.76 -0.18 5.06
C THR A 85 10.65 -0.97 5.73
N GLN A 86 9.53 -0.34 6.08
CA GLN A 86 8.34 -1.02 6.65
C GLN A 86 7.77 -2.06 5.69
N ILE A 87 7.68 -1.73 4.40
CA ILE A 87 7.18 -2.64 3.36
C ILE A 87 8.11 -3.85 3.24
N LYS A 88 9.41 -3.64 3.12
CA LYS A 88 10.40 -4.72 3.03
C LYS A 88 10.36 -5.63 4.26
N GLN A 89 10.30 -5.06 5.44
CA GLN A 89 10.22 -5.82 6.68
C GLN A 89 8.93 -6.65 6.78
N ALA A 90 7.81 -6.13 6.33
CA ALA A 90 6.53 -6.86 6.31
C ALA A 90 6.53 -8.03 5.32
N ILE A 91 7.20 -7.89 4.17
CA ILE A 91 7.23 -8.92 3.12
C ILE A 91 8.26 -10.01 3.38
N VAL A 92 9.49 -9.65 3.72
CA VAL A 92 10.63 -10.60 3.87
C VAL A 92 11.20 -10.69 5.29
N GLY A 93 10.65 -9.95 6.24
CA GLY A 93 11.13 -9.95 7.64
C GLY A 93 12.40 -9.14 7.89
N ARG A 94 12.89 -8.40 6.90
CA ARG A 94 14.10 -7.55 7.02
C ARG A 94 14.02 -6.34 6.10
N GLY A 95 14.63 -5.22 6.54
CA GLY A 95 14.58 -3.94 5.81
C GLY A 95 15.56 -3.79 4.65
N HIS A 96 16.42 -4.79 4.38
CA HIS A 96 17.52 -4.73 3.40
C HIS A 96 17.34 -5.68 2.21
N ALA A 97 16.14 -6.18 1.97
CA ALA A 97 15.86 -7.03 0.82
C ALA A 97 15.94 -6.23 -0.49
N ASP A 98 16.46 -6.86 -1.55
CA ASP A 98 16.44 -6.27 -2.88
C ASP A 98 15.06 -6.37 -3.55
N LYS A 99 14.87 -5.63 -4.65
CA LYS A 99 13.59 -5.59 -5.37
C LYS A 99 13.15 -6.96 -5.89
N HIS A 100 14.07 -7.79 -6.35
CA HIS A 100 13.74 -9.12 -6.87
C HIS A 100 13.22 -10.05 -5.77
N GLN A 101 13.80 -9.98 -4.57
CA GLN A 101 13.33 -10.73 -3.42
C GLN A 101 11.92 -10.30 -3.01
N ILE A 102 11.63 -9.00 -2.98
CA ILE A 102 10.31 -8.47 -2.67
C ILE A 102 9.28 -8.93 -3.70
N GLN A 103 9.56 -8.76 -4.99
CA GLN A 103 8.68 -9.18 -6.08
C GLN A 103 8.40 -10.68 -6.04
N HIS A 104 9.44 -11.50 -5.87
CA HIS A 104 9.30 -12.94 -5.75
C HIS A 104 8.40 -13.34 -4.58
N MET A 105 8.61 -12.74 -3.41
CA MET A 105 7.84 -13.05 -2.22
C MET A 105 6.37 -12.59 -2.35
N VAL A 106 6.13 -11.41 -2.90
CA VAL A 106 4.76 -10.91 -3.15
C VAL A 106 4.01 -11.84 -4.11
N ASN A 107 4.64 -12.24 -5.20
CA ASN A 107 4.06 -13.18 -6.15
C ASN A 107 3.73 -14.53 -5.48
N ALA A 108 4.61 -15.03 -4.63
CA ALA A 108 4.39 -16.26 -3.88
C ALA A 108 3.24 -16.12 -2.86
N LEU A 109 3.19 -15.01 -2.13
CA LEU A 109 2.15 -14.75 -1.12
C LEU A 109 0.75 -14.62 -1.74
N LEU A 110 0.66 -14.03 -2.90
CA LEU A 110 -0.61 -13.79 -3.61
C LEU A 110 -0.94 -14.87 -4.65
N SER A 111 -0.03 -15.79 -4.90
CA SER A 111 -0.15 -16.82 -5.95
C SER A 111 -0.39 -16.21 -7.34
N VAL A 112 0.38 -15.19 -7.69
CA VAL A 112 0.34 -14.48 -8.97
C VAL A 112 1.71 -14.40 -9.61
N ASP A 113 1.76 -14.02 -10.88
CA ASP A 113 2.98 -13.77 -11.64
C ASP A 113 2.96 -12.33 -12.19
N GLU A 114 3.11 -11.35 -11.28
CA GLU A 114 3.18 -9.94 -11.66
C GLU A 114 4.60 -9.59 -12.11
N SER A 115 4.75 -9.28 -13.38
CA SER A 115 6.04 -8.98 -14.00
C SER A 115 6.37 -7.48 -14.03
N GLN A 116 5.37 -6.60 -13.85
CA GLN A 116 5.58 -5.15 -13.83
C GLN A 116 6.04 -4.72 -12.43
N ALA A 117 7.24 -4.13 -12.36
CA ALA A 117 7.86 -3.74 -11.10
C ALA A 117 7.00 -2.78 -10.28
N ASP A 118 6.42 -1.76 -10.92
CA ASP A 118 5.58 -0.76 -10.22
C ASP A 118 4.29 -1.39 -9.67
N ALA A 119 3.68 -2.30 -10.40
CA ALA A 119 2.51 -3.03 -9.93
C ALA A 119 2.86 -3.97 -8.77
N ALA A 120 4.01 -4.63 -8.81
CA ALA A 120 4.51 -5.47 -7.72
C ALA A 120 4.81 -4.64 -6.46
N ASP A 121 5.37 -3.45 -6.60
CA ASP A 121 5.61 -2.51 -5.48
C ASP A 121 4.28 -2.08 -4.82
N ALA A 122 3.26 -1.82 -5.62
CA ALA A 122 1.92 -1.50 -5.11
C ALA A 122 1.28 -2.69 -4.36
N LEU A 123 1.40 -3.90 -4.89
CA LEU A 123 0.94 -5.11 -4.21
C LEU A 123 1.69 -5.34 -2.90
N ALA A 124 3.00 -5.10 -2.86
CA ALA A 124 3.79 -5.19 -1.63
C ALA A 124 3.30 -4.22 -0.56
N THR A 125 2.98 -2.99 -0.94
CA THR A 125 2.43 -1.97 -0.05
C THR A 125 1.07 -2.40 0.52
N ALA A 126 0.20 -2.96 -0.30
CA ALA A 126 -1.09 -3.49 0.12
C ALA A 126 -0.95 -4.66 1.10
N VAL A 127 -0.05 -5.61 0.84
CA VAL A 127 0.24 -6.74 1.74
C VAL A 127 0.82 -6.24 3.06
N CYS A 128 1.71 -5.25 3.03
CA CYS A 128 2.25 -4.60 4.23
C CYS A 128 1.12 -4.04 5.11
N HIS A 129 0.15 -3.35 4.51
CA HIS A 129 -1.01 -2.85 5.25
C HIS A 129 -1.82 -3.99 5.88
N GLY A 130 -2.10 -5.04 5.13
CA GLY A 130 -2.83 -6.21 5.63
C GLY A 130 -2.16 -6.83 6.86
N HIS A 131 -0.86 -7.04 6.83
CA HIS A 131 -0.09 -7.57 7.96
C HIS A 131 -0.10 -6.62 9.17
N THR A 132 -0.01 -5.31 8.96
CA THR A 132 -0.01 -4.30 10.01
C THR A 132 -1.40 -4.15 10.64
N ALA A 133 -2.45 -4.17 9.85
CA ALA A 133 -3.83 -4.10 10.32
C ALA A 133 -4.18 -5.31 11.20
N ASP A 134 -3.77 -6.50 10.80
CA ASP A 134 -3.94 -7.72 11.60
C ASP A 134 -3.16 -7.63 12.93
N GLY A 135 -1.96 -7.07 12.91
CA GLY A 135 -1.15 -6.83 14.11
C GLY A 135 -1.82 -5.84 15.08
N ILE A 136 -2.33 -4.72 14.57
CA ILE A 136 -3.04 -3.71 15.37
C ILE A 136 -4.34 -4.29 15.95
N ALA A 137 -5.09 -5.04 15.16
CA ALA A 137 -6.31 -5.70 15.64
C ALA A 137 -6.02 -6.71 16.76
N ALA A 138 -4.94 -7.47 16.66
CA ALA A 138 -4.49 -8.39 17.68
C ALA A 138 -4.12 -7.67 19.00
N LEU A 139 -3.42 -6.54 18.92
CA LEU A 139 -3.08 -5.71 20.08
C LEU A 139 -4.32 -5.14 20.77
N ALA A 140 -5.25 -4.59 20.01
CA ALA A 140 -6.51 -4.04 20.53
C ALA A 140 -7.34 -5.10 21.28
N VAL A 141 -7.36 -6.34 20.80
CA VAL A 141 -8.02 -7.47 21.46
C VAL A 141 -7.32 -7.84 22.78
N GLN A 142 -5.99 -7.78 22.81
CA GLN A 142 -5.24 -8.05 24.07
C GLN A 142 -5.50 -6.98 25.13
N GLU A 143 -5.50 -5.71 24.77
CA GLU A 143 -5.78 -4.60 25.69
C GLU A 143 -7.19 -4.67 26.26
N SER A 144 -8.17 -5.00 25.43
CA SER A 144 -9.56 -5.17 25.88
C SER A 144 -9.74 -6.33 26.86
N ARG A 145 -8.98 -7.42 26.69
CA ARG A 145 -8.99 -8.57 27.62
C ARG A 145 -8.31 -8.26 28.95
N GLN A 146 -7.21 -7.49 28.95
CA GLN A 146 -6.53 -7.06 30.16
C GLN A 146 -7.35 -6.04 30.96
N GLY A 147 -8.02 -5.13 30.29
CA GLY A 147 -8.92 -4.16 30.90
C GLY A 147 -10.14 -4.81 31.60
N ARG A 148 -10.67 -5.90 31.05
CA ARG A 148 -11.76 -6.68 31.67
C ARG A 148 -11.30 -7.44 32.92
N ARG A 149 -10.09 -8.02 32.93
CA ARG A 149 -9.54 -8.73 34.09
C ARG A 149 -9.33 -7.78 35.28
N ARG A 150 -8.80 -6.58 35.05
CA ARG A 150 -8.60 -5.58 36.13
C ARG A 150 -9.88 -5.02 36.72
N ARG A 151 -11.02 -5.11 36.02
CA ARG A 151 -12.34 -4.69 36.52
C ARG A 151 -13.04 -5.77 37.35
N SER A 152 -12.70 -7.04 37.20
CA SER A 152 -13.29 -8.15 37.95
C SER A 152 -12.59 -8.42 39.30
N GLU A 153 -11.43 -7.76 39.54
CA GLU A 153 -10.63 -7.89 40.76
C GLU A 153 -10.80 -6.69 41.71
N ARG A 154 -11.78 -5.82 41.47
CA ARG A 154 -12.22 -4.73 42.36
C ARG A 154 -13.69 -4.96 42.71
#